data_a0a5ca3fa0ef61b9f32166d5aba8d329
#
_entry.id   a0a5ca3fa0ef61b9f32166d5aba8d329
#
_cell.length_a   1.000
_cell.length_b   1.000
_cell.length_c   1.000
_cell.angle_alpha   90.00
_cell.angle_beta   90.00
_cell.angle_gamma   90.00
#
_symmetry.space_group_name_H-M   'P 1'
#
loop_
_entity.id
_entity.type
_entity.pdbx_description
1 polymer ?
#
loop_
_entity_poly.entity_id
_entity_poly.type
_entity_poly.pdbx_seq_one_letter_code
_entity_poly.pdbx_strand_id
1 'polypeptide(L)' 'MIMMDETDFPEYGRQCEMLTPWRGYHRGTIVAKTARGFIVQFSSGAEIEVYEDEIEFD' A
#
# COMPACT_ATOMS: atom_id res chain seq x y z
N MET A 1 -20.28 19.63 -5.59
CA MET A 1 -18.91 19.45 -5.11
C MET A 1 -18.44 18.04 -5.40
N ILE A 2 -17.27 17.88 -5.96
CA ILE A 2 -16.73 16.57 -6.28
C ILE A 2 -15.92 16.11 -5.09
N MET A 3 -16.29 14.97 -4.54
CA MET A 3 -15.51 14.34 -3.48
C MET A 3 -14.55 13.37 -4.12
N MET A 4 -13.29 13.43 -3.70
CA MET A 4 -12.32 12.43 -4.14
C MET A 4 -12.62 11.11 -3.47
N ASP A 5 -12.66 10.07 -4.26
CA ASP A 5 -12.74 8.71 -3.74
C ASP A 5 -11.43 8.38 -3.03
N GLU A 6 -11.49 7.58 -1.97
CA GLU A 6 -10.29 7.12 -1.27
C GLU A 6 -9.37 6.30 -2.18
N THR A 7 -9.89 5.79 -3.28
CA THR A 7 -9.14 5.03 -4.26
C THR A 7 -8.68 5.88 -5.45
N ASP A 8 -8.96 7.20 -5.43
CA ASP A 8 -8.62 8.09 -6.54
C ASP A 8 -7.21 8.65 -6.39
N PHE A 9 -6.22 7.75 -6.45
CA PHE A 9 -4.82 8.12 -6.48
C PHE A 9 -4.05 7.12 -7.37
N PRO A 10 -2.91 7.57 -7.98
CA PRO A 10 -2.24 6.77 -9.01
C PRO A 10 -1.76 5.41 -8.57
N GLU A 11 -1.41 5.26 -7.29
CA GLU A 11 -0.83 4.03 -6.78
C GLU A 11 -1.87 2.98 -6.38
N TYR A 12 -3.14 3.33 -6.39
CA TYR A 12 -4.18 2.39 -5.99
C TYR A 12 -4.15 1.11 -6.85
N GLY A 13 -4.15 -0.02 -6.19
CA GLY A 13 -4.14 -1.32 -6.87
C GLY A 13 -2.78 -1.76 -7.38
N ARG A 14 -1.75 -0.93 -7.25
CA ARG A 14 -0.42 -1.31 -7.69
C ARG A 14 0.21 -2.32 -6.73
N GLN A 15 0.98 -3.22 -7.29
CA GLN A 15 1.80 -4.14 -6.51
C GLN A 15 3.05 -3.42 -6.03
N CYS A 16 3.48 -3.76 -4.82
CA CYS A 16 4.73 -3.23 -4.29
C CYS A 16 5.49 -4.32 -3.57
N GLU A 17 6.80 -4.09 -3.44
CA GLU A 17 7.68 -4.98 -2.69
C GLU A 17 8.07 -4.32 -1.38
N MET A 18 8.00 -5.09 -0.31
CA MET A 18 8.41 -4.62 1.02
C MET A 18 9.92 -4.70 1.12
N LEU A 19 10.58 -3.58 1.45
CA LEU A 19 12.02 -3.56 1.67
C LEU A 19 12.40 -4.36 2.91
N THR A 20 11.52 -4.34 3.93
CA THR A 20 11.64 -5.19 5.10
C THR A 20 10.39 -6.07 5.15
N PRO A 21 10.52 -7.40 5.02
CA PRO A 21 9.34 -8.27 5.04
C PRO A 21 8.54 -8.13 6.35
N TRP A 22 7.22 -8.19 6.21
CA TRP A 22 6.33 -8.17 7.35
C TRP A 22 5.74 -9.57 7.53
N ARG A 23 6.06 -10.21 8.62
CA ARG A 23 5.59 -11.58 8.94
C ARG A 23 5.79 -12.55 7.77
N GLY A 24 6.91 -12.42 7.07
CA GLY A 24 7.23 -13.26 5.93
C GLY A 24 6.64 -12.81 4.60
N TYR A 25 5.81 -11.77 4.59
CA TYR A 25 5.28 -11.22 3.35
C TYR A 25 6.26 -10.23 2.76
N HIS A 26 6.58 -10.42 1.48
CA HIS A 26 7.50 -9.55 0.75
C HIS A 26 6.78 -8.60 -0.20
N ARG A 27 5.57 -8.94 -0.60
CA ARG A 27 4.81 -8.19 -1.60
C ARG A 27 3.39 -7.96 -1.13
N GLY A 28 2.83 -6.85 -1.57
CA GLY A 28 1.44 -6.53 -1.27
C GLY A 28 0.84 -5.63 -2.32
N THR A 29 -0.41 -5.26 -2.11
CA THR A 29 -1.16 -4.40 -3.01
C THR A 29 -1.55 -3.13 -2.26
N ILE A 30 -1.37 -1.98 -2.90
CA ILE A 30 -1.75 -0.69 -2.33
C ILE A 30 -3.27 -0.58 -2.36
N VAL A 31 -3.88 -0.37 -1.20
CA VAL A 31 -5.33 -0.27 -1.08
C VAL A 31 -5.80 1.08 -0.53
N ALA A 32 -4.90 1.89 0.01
CA ALA A 32 -5.24 3.23 0.49
C ALA A 32 -3.99 4.09 0.57
N LYS A 33 -4.19 5.40 0.60
CA LYS A 33 -3.12 6.36 0.80
C LYS A 33 -3.34 7.06 2.13
N THR A 34 -2.25 7.22 2.88
CA THR A 34 -2.29 7.89 4.19
C THR A 34 -1.39 9.11 4.18
N ALA A 35 -1.47 9.92 5.23
CA ALA A 35 -0.60 11.08 5.38
C ALA A 35 0.88 10.68 5.47
N ARG A 36 1.18 9.47 5.90
CA ARG A 36 2.55 8.97 6.07
C ARG A 36 3.04 8.16 4.88
N GLY A 37 2.13 7.55 4.14
CA GLY A 37 2.49 6.68 3.03
C GLY A 37 1.26 5.96 2.50
N PHE A 38 1.23 4.64 2.67
CA PHE A 38 0.19 3.82 2.08
C PHE A 38 -0.25 2.71 3.03
N ILE A 39 -1.44 2.19 2.78
CA ILE A 39 -1.88 0.93 3.38
C ILE A 39 -1.63 -0.17 2.35
N VAL A 40 -0.93 -1.20 2.77
CA VAL A 40 -0.61 -2.36 1.94
C VAL A 40 -1.42 -3.55 2.45
N GLN A 41 -2.10 -4.23 1.53
CA GLN A 41 -2.84 -5.45 1.83
C GLN A 41 -2.05 -6.65 1.33
N PHE A 42 -1.93 -7.65 2.18
CA PHE A 42 -1.24 -8.90 1.85
C PHE A 42 -2.24 -9.98 1.43
N SER A 43 -1.73 -11.10 0.92
CA SER A 43 -2.57 -12.19 0.43
C SER A 43 -3.46 -12.82 1.50
N SER A 44 -3.09 -12.70 2.77
CA SER A 44 -3.91 -13.16 3.88
C SER A 44 -5.10 -12.26 4.19
N GLY A 45 -5.14 -11.06 3.57
CA GLY A 45 -6.11 -10.03 3.88
C GLY A 45 -5.65 -9.05 4.94
N ALA A 46 -4.49 -9.27 5.56
CA ALA A 46 -3.93 -8.35 6.54
C ALA A 46 -3.51 -7.05 5.87
N GLU A 47 -3.70 -5.93 6.56
CA GLU A 47 -3.35 -4.60 6.05
C GLU A 47 -2.49 -3.89 7.07
N ILE A 48 -1.44 -3.22 6.57
CA ILE A 48 -0.57 -2.40 7.42
C ILE A 48 -0.29 -1.06 6.75
N GLU A 49 -0.01 -0.05 7.57
CA GLU A 49 0.47 1.24 7.07
C GLU A 49 1.98 1.19 6.91
N VAL A 50 2.47 1.68 5.77
CA VAL A 50 3.91 1.74 5.48
C VAL A 50 4.27 3.13 4.99
N TYR A 51 5.52 3.53 5.21
CA TYR A 51 6.06 4.76 4.63
C TYR A 51 6.44 4.51 3.17
N GLU A 52 6.47 5.60 2.38
CA GLU A 52 6.83 5.50 0.96
C GLU A 52 8.21 4.88 0.74
N ASP A 53 9.15 5.16 1.65
CA ASP A 53 10.52 4.65 1.53
C ASP A 53 10.70 3.23 2.06
N GLU A 54 9.63 2.63 2.57
CA GLU A 54 9.65 1.24 3.03
C GLU A 54 9.25 0.24 1.95
N ILE A 55 8.83 0.73 0.79
CA ILE A 55 8.34 -0.11 -0.30
C ILE A 55 8.92 0.35 -1.63
N GLU A 56 8.92 -0.56 -2.60
CA GLU A 56 9.25 -0.26 -3.99
C GLU A 56 8.08 -0.69 -4.86
N PHE A 57 7.66 0.17 -5.77
CA PHE A 57 6.63 -0.18 -6.74
C PHE A 57 7.21 -0.99 -7.89
N ASP A 58 6.41 -1.89 -8.40
CA ASP A 58 6.76 -2.65 -9.61
C ASP A 58 6.78 -1.76 -10.84
#